data_335b1d7e4bc74c09e643e3fc5396fd87
#
_entry.id   335b1d7e4bc74c09e643e3fc5396fd87
#
_cell.length_a   1.000
_cell.length_b   1.000
_cell.length_c   1.000
_cell.angle_alpha   90.00
_cell.angle_beta   90.00
_cell.angle_gamma   90.00
#
_symmetry.space_group_name_H-M   'P 1'
#
loop_
_entity.id
_entity.type
_entity.pdbx_description
1 polymer ?
#
loop_
_entity_poly.entity_id
_entity_poly.type
_entity_poly.pdbx_seq_one_letter_code
_entity_poly.pdbx_strand_id
1 'polypeptide(L)'
;TYRVYAQLPSSQYSLQVVYGDAAHPLSIESSAPFFQSPYAGASAAGVSSAALLADATVRFDSWITVGYDSNDGNDMWDLGVDFASFDQGGAITAENGGWFLIPTDEKCAPDAQGLVLVGQFTSTG
;
A
#
# COMPACT_ATOMS: atom_id res chain seq x y z
N THR A 1 -11.71 1.14 -8.50
CA THR A 1 -10.87 1.17 -7.29
C THR A 1 -11.04 -0.11 -6.50
N TYR A 2 -9.93 -0.72 -6.13
CA TYR A 2 -9.90 -1.95 -5.35
C TYR A 2 -9.05 -1.73 -4.12
N ARG A 3 -9.50 -2.23 -2.97
CA ARG A 3 -8.67 -2.39 -1.78
C ARG A 3 -8.30 -3.84 -1.61
N VAL A 4 -7.02 -4.10 -1.38
CA VAL A 4 -6.46 -5.45 -1.22
C VAL A 4 -6.09 -5.66 0.23
N TYR A 5 -6.51 -6.80 0.76
CA TYR A 5 -6.32 -7.16 2.16
C TYR A 5 -5.62 -8.51 2.28
N ALA A 6 -4.77 -8.64 3.28
CA ALA A 6 -4.32 -9.93 3.74
C ALA A 6 -5.31 -10.47 4.76
N GLN A 7 -5.79 -11.69 4.57
CA GLN A 7 -6.63 -12.36 5.56
C GLN A 7 -5.77 -13.22 6.48
N LEU A 8 -5.85 -12.98 7.78
CA LEU A 8 -5.10 -13.70 8.79
C LEU A 8 -5.98 -14.76 9.46
N PRO A 9 -5.39 -15.91 9.91
CA PRO A 9 -6.16 -17.01 10.48
C PRO A 9 -6.87 -16.68 11.78
N SER A 10 -6.32 -15.74 12.58
CA SER A 10 -6.93 -15.30 13.84
C SER A 10 -6.37 -13.96 14.28
N SER A 11 -6.98 -13.38 15.32
CA SER A 11 -6.53 -12.12 15.93
C SER A 11 -5.16 -12.20 16.62
N GLN A 12 -4.61 -13.41 16.78
CA GLN A 12 -3.28 -13.61 17.36
C GLN A 12 -2.15 -13.42 16.35
N TYR A 13 -2.47 -13.35 15.07
CA TYR A 13 -1.52 -13.08 13.99
C TYR A 13 -1.45 -11.59 13.69
N SER A 14 -0.34 -11.18 13.11
CA SER A 14 -0.15 -9.81 12.61
C SER A 14 0.55 -9.83 11.26
N LEU A 15 0.29 -8.80 10.45
CA LEU A 15 1.03 -8.55 9.23
C LEU A 15 1.98 -7.38 9.48
N GLN A 16 3.28 -7.62 9.36
CA GLN A 16 4.30 -6.62 9.63
C GLN A 16 5.01 -6.14 8.37
N VAL A 17 5.15 -7.00 7.38
CA VAL A 17 5.93 -6.74 6.18
C VAL A 17 5.30 -7.40 4.96
N VAL A 18 5.34 -6.67 3.83
CA VAL A 18 5.09 -7.19 2.49
C VAL A 18 6.40 -7.06 1.74
N TYR A 19 6.97 -8.17 1.25
CA TYR A 19 8.30 -8.15 0.64
C TYR A 19 8.43 -9.14 -0.51
N GLY A 20 9.48 -8.94 -1.31
CA GLY A 20 9.91 -9.88 -2.33
C GLY A 20 11.40 -10.17 -2.22
N ASP A 21 11.80 -11.34 -2.67
CA ASP A 21 13.20 -11.76 -2.80
C ASP A 21 13.46 -12.34 -4.19
N ALA A 22 14.69 -12.74 -4.46
CA ALA A 22 15.07 -13.28 -5.78
C ALA A 22 14.34 -14.58 -6.13
N ALA A 23 13.99 -15.40 -5.12
CA ALA A 23 13.26 -16.65 -5.33
C ALA A 23 11.75 -16.42 -5.49
N HIS A 24 11.23 -15.37 -4.84
CA HIS A 24 9.81 -14.99 -4.85
C HIS A 24 9.70 -13.48 -5.02
N PRO A 25 9.91 -12.96 -6.24
CA PRO A 25 9.82 -11.53 -6.49
C PRO A 25 8.40 -11.02 -6.26
N LEU A 26 8.30 -9.84 -5.63
CA LEU A 26 7.04 -9.15 -5.47
C LEU A 26 6.70 -8.42 -6.77
N SER A 27 5.47 -8.58 -7.25
CA SER A 27 4.95 -7.80 -8.37
C SER A 27 3.46 -7.51 -8.14
N ILE A 28 3.08 -6.24 -8.33
CA ILE A 28 1.68 -5.81 -8.38
C ILE A 28 1.52 -5.06 -9.69
N GLU A 29 0.67 -5.58 -10.56
CA GLU A 29 0.51 -5.04 -11.91
C GLU A 29 -0.95 -5.08 -12.35
N SER A 30 -1.27 -4.31 -13.37
CA SER A 30 -2.59 -4.29 -14.00
C SER A 30 -2.43 -4.23 -15.51
N SER A 31 -3.41 -4.72 -16.25
CA SER A 31 -3.46 -4.66 -17.72
C SER A 31 -3.65 -3.25 -18.26
N ALA A 32 -4.11 -2.31 -17.42
CA ALA A 32 -4.19 -0.89 -17.74
C ALA A 32 -3.46 -0.09 -16.66
N PRO A 33 -3.05 1.15 -16.95
CA PRO A 33 -2.31 1.95 -15.97
C PRO A 33 -3.06 2.14 -14.65
N PHE A 34 -2.32 2.16 -13.55
CA PHE A 34 -2.84 2.61 -12.27
C PHE A 34 -3.02 4.13 -12.27
N PHE A 35 -4.12 4.59 -11.71
CA PHE A 35 -4.33 6.01 -11.49
C PHE A 35 -3.41 6.50 -10.37
N GLN A 36 -2.65 7.57 -10.64
CA GLN A 36 -1.75 8.21 -9.69
C GLN A 36 -2.07 9.69 -9.59
N SER A 37 -2.37 10.15 -8.39
CA SER A 37 -2.59 11.57 -8.14
C SER A 37 -1.25 12.30 -7.98
N PRO A 38 -1.06 13.47 -8.60
CA PRO A 38 0.14 14.28 -8.37
C PRO A 38 0.22 14.89 -6.97
N TYR A 39 -0.86 14.84 -6.19
CA TYR A 39 -0.95 15.41 -4.85
C TYR A 39 -0.75 14.38 -3.73
N ALA A 40 -0.54 13.12 -4.10
CA ALA A 40 -0.31 12.03 -3.16
C ALA A 40 0.94 11.24 -3.58
N GLY A 41 1.27 10.19 -2.86
CA GLY A 41 2.47 9.40 -3.12
C GLY A 41 2.18 7.92 -3.31
N ALA A 42 3.23 7.13 -3.42
CA ALA A 42 3.15 5.69 -3.64
C ALA A 42 2.62 4.91 -2.42
N SER A 43 2.57 5.53 -1.25
CA SER A 43 2.03 4.90 -0.03
C SER A 43 0.87 5.69 0.54
N ALA A 44 0.09 5.05 1.40
CA ALA A 44 -1.01 5.70 2.11
C ALA A 44 -0.60 6.93 2.92
N ALA A 45 0.68 7.07 3.24
CA ALA A 45 1.22 8.27 3.90
C ALA A 45 1.06 9.55 3.08
N GLY A 46 0.84 9.45 1.76
CA GLY A 46 0.52 10.57 0.90
C GLY A 46 -0.95 11.02 0.94
N VAL A 47 -1.83 10.23 1.53
CA VAL A 47 -3.26 10.54 1.64
C VAL A 47 -3.49 11.40 2.88
N SER A 48 -3.62 12.70 2.68
CA SER A 48 -3.79 13.68 3.75
C SER A 48 -5.01 14.56 3.50
N SER A 49 -5.46 15.26 4.54
CA SER A 49 -6.53 16.25 4.40
C SER A 49 -6.14 17.35 3.42
N ALA A 50 -4.88 17.80 3.44
CA ALA A 50 -4.38 18.82 2.51
C ALA A 50 -4.41 18.32 1.06
N ALA A 51 -3.99 17.08 0.80
CA ALA A 51 -4.04 16.49 -0.54
C ALA A 51 -5.47 16.37 -1.05
N LEU A 52 -6.40 15.91 -0.20
CA LEU A 52 -7.82 15.79 -0.54
C LEU A 52 -8.47 17.14 -0.81
N LEU A 53 -8.05 18.19 -0.11
CA LEU A 53 -8.52 19.57 -0.37
C LEU A 53 -7.95 20.11 -1.69
N ALA A 54 -6.71 19.76 -2.02
CA ALA A 54 -6.09 20.16 -3.30
C ALA A 54 -6.78 19.49 -4.49
N ASP A 55 -7.13 18.21 -4.36
CA ASP A 55 -7.81 17.46 -5.40
C ASP A 55 -8.61 16.30 -4.79
N ALA A 56 -9.93 16.34 -4.91
CA ALA A 56 -10.80 15.30 -4.36
C ALA A 56 -10.57 13.92 -4.99
N THR A 57 -9.96 13.83 -6.17
CA THR A 57 -9.62 12.55 -6.81
C THR A 57 -8.50 11.79 -6.11
N VAL A 58 -7.81 12.41 -5.15
CA VAL A 58 -6.83 11.73 -4.28
C VAL A 58 -7.43 10.50 -3.59
N ARG A 59 -8.72 10.51 -3.29
CA ARG A 59 -9.42 9.35 -2.72
C ARG A 59 -9.36 8.10 -3.62
N PHE A 60 -9.07 8.27 -4.90
CA PHE A 60 -8.92 7.17 -5.87
C PHE A 60 -7.46 6.86 -6.18
N ASP A 61 -6.51 7.53 -5.54
CA ASP A 61 -5.10 7.29 -5.76
C ASP A 61 -4.73 5.83 -5.50
N SER A 62 -3.70 5.35 -6.20
CA SER A 62 -3.18 4.00 -6.01
C SER A 62 -1.97 4.06 -5.09
N TRP A 63 -1.99 3.27 -4.03
CA TRP A 63 -0.95 3.28 -3.00
C TRP A 63 -0.86 1.95 -2.26
N ILE A 64 0.30 1.72 -1.66
CA ILE A 64 0.58 0.56 -0.81
C ILE A 64 0.56 0.95 0.67
N THR A 65 0.37 -0.02 1.54
CA THR A 65 0.33 0.19 2.98
C THR A 65 0.50 -1.11 3.76
N VAL A 66 0.61 -0.99 5.08
CA VAL A 66 0.27 -2.03 6.05
C VAL A 66 -0.71 -1.39 7.04
N GLY A 67 -1.98 -1.72 6.93
CA GLY A 67 -3.03 -1.33 7.86
C GLY A 67 -3.51 0.12 7.81
N TYR A 68 -2.68 1.07 7.42
CA TYR A 68 -3.07 2.48 7.33
C TYR A 68 -3.74 2.80 6.00
N ASP A 69 -4.70 3.72 6.01
CA ASP A 69 -5.34 4.23 4.80
C ASP A 69 -5.17 5.75 4.62
N SER A 70 -4.34 6.37 5.45
CA SER A 70 -4.02 7.79 5.39
C SER A 70 -2.65 8.06 6.02
N ASN A 71 -2.27 9.34 6.05
CA ASN A 71 -1.05 9.78 6.73
C ASN A 71 -1.17 9.82 8.26
N ASP A 72 -2.37 9.68 8.81
CA ASP A 72 -2.62 9.85 10.25
C ASP A 72 -1.96 8.73 11.06
N GLY A 73 -0.90 9.10 11.79
CA GLY A 73 -0.09 8.15 12.57
C GLY A 73 0.71 7.15 11.75
N ASN A 74 0.73 7.29 10.44
CA ASN A 74 1.37 6.34 9.53
C ASN A 74 2.88 6.44 9.57
N ASP A 75 3.51 5.44 10.16
CA ASP A 75 4.96 5.33 10.35
C ASP A 75 5.55 4.18 9.53
N MET A 76 4.97 3.92 8.37
CA MET A 76 5.40 2.86 7.47
C MET A 76 6.73 3.21 6.78
N TRP A 77 7.58 2.20 6.65
CA TRP A 77 8.87 2.27 5.96
C TRP A 77 8.87 1.38 4.73
N ASP A 78 9.69 1.71 3.76
CA ASP A 78 9.98 0.88 2.61
C ASP A 78 11.47 0.83 2.32
N LEU A 79 11.91 -0.24 1.64
CA LEU A 79 13.29 -0.46 1.27
C LEU A 79 13.35 -1.37 0.05
N GLY A 80 14.10 -0.95 -0.97
CA GLY A 80 14.37 -1.78 -2.14
C GLY A 80 13.19 -2.04 -3.07
N VAL A 81 12.15 -1.21 -3.01
CA VAL A 81 10.98 -1.29 -3.88
C VAL A 81 11.14 -0.29 -5.02
N ASP A 82 10.86 -0.72 -6.24
CA ASP A 82 10.82 0.18 -7.39
C ASP A 82 9.45 0.86 -7.48
N PHE A 83 9.38 2.11 -7.03
CA PHE A 83 8.19 2.94 -7.14
C PHE A 83 8.20 3.85 -8.38
N ALA A 84 9.31 3.97 -9.09
CA ALA A 84 9.41 4.90 -10.22
C ALA A 84 8.40 4.55 -11.33
N SER A 85 8.25 3.27 -11.64
CA SER A 85 7.25 2.79 -12.59
C SER A 85 5.84 2.99 -12.08
N PHE A 86 5.60 2.68 -10.80
CA PHE A 86 4.29 2.82 -10.16
C PHE A 86 3.81 4.27 -10.13
N ASP A 87 4.71 5.21 -9.85
CA ASP A 87 4.40 6.64 -9.84
C ASP A 87 3.90 7.15 -11.19
N GLN A 88 4.19 6.43 -12.26
CA GLN A 88 3.73 6.71 -13.62
C GLN A 88 2.61 5.78 -14.09
N GLY A 89 2.00 5.04 -13.19
CA GLY A 89 0.91 4.13 -13.48
C GLY A 89 1.31 2.70 -13.82
N GLY A 90 2.61 2.38 -13.78
CA GLY A 90 3.13 1.05 -14.03
C GLY A 90 3.10 0.14 -12.80
N ALA A 91 3.78 -0.99 -12.90
CA ALA A 91 3.83 -2.00 -11.84
C ALA A 91 4.66 -1.55 -10.63
N ILE A 92 4.38 -2.13 -9.47
CA ILE A 92 5.30 -2.17 -8.33
C ILE A 92 6.09 -3.46 -8.43
N THR A 93 7.41 -3.40 -8.29
CA THR A 93 8.26 -4.59 -8.26
C THR A 93 9.29 -4.50 -7.14
N ALA A 94 9.59 -5.65 -6.54
CA ALA A 94 10.68 -5.78 -5.58
C ALA A 94 11.28 -7.18 -5.66
N GLU A 95 12.57 -7.26 -5.94
CA GLU A 95 13.35 -8.51 -5.95
C GLU A 95 14.16 -8.68 -4.66
N ASN A 96 14.34 -7.61 -3.89
CA ASN A 96 15.02 -7.63 -2.59
C ASN A 96 14.57 -6.43 -1.78
N GLY A 97 13.32 -6.43 -1.36
CA GLY A 97 12.76 -5.32 -0.61
C GLY A 97 11.29 -5.47 -0.31
N GLY A 98 10.74 -4.48 0.34
CA GLY A 98 9.34 -4.45 0.73
C GLY A 98 9.00 -3.22 1.54
N TRP A 99 7.81 -3.24 2.13
CA TRP A 99 7.36 -2.19 3.05
C TRP A 99 6.84 -2.81 4.33
N PHE A 100 6.96 -2.07 5.43
CA PHE A 100 6.76 -2.65 6.76
C PHE A 100 6.41 -1.61 7.82
N LEU A 101 5.81 -2.11 8.91
CA LEU A 101 5.64 -1.40 10.17
C LEU A 101 6.49 -2.06 11.25
N ILE A 102 6.78 -1.32 12.31
CA ILE A 102 7.37 -1.93 13.52
C ILE A 102 6.35 -2.92 14.13
N PRO A 103 6.82 -4.06 14.70
CA PRO A 103 5.91 -5.11 15.18
C PRO A 103 4.92 -4.68 16.26
N THR A 104 5.23 -3.61 16.99
CA THR A 104 4.38 -3.08 18.07
C THR A 104 3.29 -2.14 17.56
N ASP A 105 3.29 -1.78 16.27
CA ASP A 105 2.26 -0.94 15.69
C ASP A 105 0.92 -1.70 15.67
N GLU A 106 -0.13 -1.09 16.22
CA GLU A 106 -1.45 -1.71 16.30
C GLU A 106 -2.08 -1.99 14.93
N LYS A 107 -1.66 -1.26 13.89
CA LYS A 107 -2.14 -1.47 12.50
C LYS A 107 -1.64 -2.76 11.87
N CYS A 108 -0.65 -3.43 12.46
CA CYS A 108 -0.26 -4.78 12.08
C CYS A 108 -1.33 -5.82 12.44
N ALA A 109 -2.18 -5.52 13.42
CA ALA A 109 -3.23 -6.44 13.85
C ALA A 109 -4.40 -6.44 12.86
N PRO A 110 -5.05 -7.61 12.65
CA PRO A 110 -6.22 -7.68 11.80
C PRO A 110 -7.42 -6.97 12.43
N ASP A 111 -8.34 -6.53 11.56
CA ASP A 111 -9.62 -5.99 11.99
C ASP A 111 -10.57 -7.12 12.49
N ALA A 112 -11.83 -6.77 12.78
CA ALA A 112 -12.82 -7.73 13.28
C ALA A 112 -13.12 -8.86 12.29
N GLN A 113 -12.84 -8.68 10.99
CA GLN A 113 -13.00 -9.70 9.96
C GLN A 113 -11.71 -10.47 9.67
N GLY A 114 -10.63 -10.21 10.40
CA GLY A 114 -9.34 -10.86 10.20
C GLY A 114 -8.49 -10.25 9.08
N LEU A 115 -8.75 -9.00 8.68
CA LEU A 115 -8.15 -8.38 7.52
C LEU A 115 -7.15 -7.29 7.92
N VAL A 116 -6.03 -7.23 7.20
CA VAL A 116 -5.06 -6.13 7.24
C VAL A 116 -4.95 -5.52 5.84
N LEU A 117 -5.17 -4.22 5.71
CA LEU A 117 -5.10 -3.53 4.43
C LEU A 117 -3.67 -3.52 3.90
N VAL A 118 -3.49 -3.88 2.63
CA VAL A 118 -2.19 -3.94 1.95
C VAL A 118 -2.03 -2.85 0.90
N GLY A 119 -3.11 -2.41 0.30
CA GLY A 119 -3.06 -1.35 -0.70
C GLY A 119 -4.42 -1.02 -1.29
N GLN A 120 -4.43 0.08 -2.02
CA GLN A 120 -5.54 0.52 -2.86
C GLN A 120 -5.05 0.73 -4.27
N PHE A 121 -5.80 0.25 -5.24
CA PHE A 121 -5.42 0.31 -6.65
C PHE A 121 -6.61 0.70 -7.49
N THR A 122 -6.47 1.75 -8.27
CA THR A 122 -7.48 2.22 -9.22
C THR A 122 -6.95 2.03 -10.63
N SER A 123 -7.67 1.25 -11.41
CA SER A 123 -7.34 0.96 -12.80
C SER A 123 -8.60 0.56 -13.55
N THR A 124 -8.57 0.72 -14.88
CA THR A 124 -9.60 0.20 -15.79
C THR A 124 -9.30 -1.21 -16.30
N GLY A 125 -8.15 -1.74 -15.93
CA GLY A 125 -7.70 -3.09 -16.29
C GLY A 125 -8.00 -4.15 -15.25
#